data_03c31813c67da006f0c98e8fb353ee89
#
_entry.id   03c31813c67da006f0c98e8fb353ee89
#
_cell.length_a   1.000
_cell.length_b   1.000
_cell.length_c   1.000
_cell.angle_alpha   90.00
_cell.angle_beta   90.00
_cell.angle_gamma   90.00
#
_symmetry.space_group_name_H-M   'P 1'
#
loop_
_entity.id
_entity.type
_entity.pdbx_description
1 polymer ?
#
loop_
_entity_poly.entity_id
_entity_poly.type
_entity_poly.pdbx_seq_one_letter_code
_entity_poly.pdbx_strand_id
1 'polypeptide(L)'
;MSTLKKKIAIVGTFDTKFEEMGLIKDYVKEKGHIPIIIDAGTGYTGYQEKKLPYPPDISRDQVAEAVGMTPKDILALNDDGKEISLMGQGASKIVRDLYEKDQIDAIISVGGTMGTTVGLAVMKDLPVGLPKIMVSTIAMSPLVTSGDFIAKDQVMVQMPCDLWGINVINKNTLLNAAGAIVGMAEAATKIVPKKPLIAITTRGHHKHAHYIKPALEAKGYEVVVFHVVGRVGGGSYEVLVRQGLFTAVLDFVVGEILCELNKGLCAAGPTRLEGAGEMGIPQVVSVGSMSNWHWVGGPETFLPERQYHYHNPLVLCVKATIKELIEGGELIAEKLNKAKGPVTVLYPKKGWDDFDKEGGVFYFPDGHIALLEVLKKNLKPSIKIVEFDNHINDKAFSDYVIEHFDELIKKK
;
A
#
# COMPACT_ATOMS: atom_id res chain seq x y z
N MET A 1 -10.17 10.74 -33.61
CA MET A 1 -9.24 9.65 -33.24
C MET A 1 -10.10 8.48 -32.81
N SER A 2 -9.99 7.31 -33.44
CA SER A 2 -10.69 6.10 -32.95
C SER A 2 -10.09 5.73 -31.61
N THR A 3 -10.81 6.00 -30.51
CA THR A 3 -10.39 5.54 -29.19
C THR A 3 -10.43 4.01 -29.18
N LEU A 4 -9.32 3.37 -28.87
CA LEU A 4 -9.28 1.92 -28.66
C LEU A 4 -10.37 1.53 -27.63
N LYS A 5 -11.19 0.54 -27.97
CA LYS A 5 -12.21 0.04 -27.05
C LYS A 5 -11.56 -0.51 -25.79
N LYS A 6 -11.91 0.07 -24.66
CA LYS A 6 -11.46 -0.38 -23.34
C LYS A 6 -12.33 -1.50 -22.81
N LYS A 7 -11.74 -2.46 -22.12
CA LYS A 7 -12.42 -3.56 -21.44
C LYS A 7 -12.51 -3.27 -19.97
N ILE A 8 -13.71 -3.14 -19.42
CA ILE A 8 -13.97 -2.73 -18.04
C ILE A 8 -14.63 -3.88 -17.29
N ALA A 9 -13.91 -4.45 -16.31
CA ALA A 9 -14.48 -5.46 -15.42
C ALA A 9 -15.46 -4.81 -14.43
N ILE A 10 -16.65 -5.40 -14.29
CA ILE A 10 -17.69 -4.99 -13.35
C ILE A 10 -17.92 -6.16 -12.40
N VAL A 11 -17.46 -6.05 -11.15
CA VAL A 11 -17.46 -7.13 -10.16
C VAL A 11 -18.48 -6.84 -9.06
N GLY A 12 -19.23 -7.84 -8.64
CA GLY A 12 -20.15 -7.70 -7.51
C GLY A 12 -20.93 -8.97 -7.24
N THR A 13 -21.78 -8.91 -6.21
CA THR A 13 -22.76 -9.96 -5.89
C THR A 13 -23.94 -9.83 -6.86
N PHE A 14 -23.78 -10.42 -8.06
CA PHE A 14 -24.70 -10.22 -9.18
C PHE A 14 -26.11 -10.70 -8.89
N ASP A 15 -26.28 -11.70 -8.06
CA ASP A 15 -27.59 -12.19 -7.58
C ASP A 15 -28.44 -11.10 -6.89
N THR A 16 -27.79 -10.16 -6.19
CA THR A 16 -28.47 -9.08 -5.46
C THR A 16 -28.28 -7.69 -6.08
N LYS A 17 -27.28 -7.50 -6.96
CA LYS A 17 -26.89 -6.20 -7.53
C LYS A 17 -26.92 -6.16 -9.06
N PHE A 18 -27.69 -7.06 -9.69
CA PHE A 18 -27.77 -7.14 -11.15
C PHE A 18 -28.31 -5.85 -11.79
N GLU A 19 -29.20 -5.12 -11.13
CA GLU A 19 -29.74 -3.86 -11.66
C GLU A 19 -28.69 -2.76 -11.66
N GLU A 20 -27.97 -2.59 -10.54
CA GLU A 20 -26.89 -1.62 -10.39
C GLU A 20 -25.73 -1.91 -11.34
N MET A 21 -25.30 -3.16 -11.40
CA MET A 21 -24.24 -3.59 -12.34
C MET A 21 -24.70 -3.45 -13.79
N GLY A 22 -25.99 -3.70 -14.07
CA GLY A 22 -26.61 -3.51 -15.39
C GLY A 22 -26.58 -2.05 -15.84
N LEU A 23 -26.90 -1.12 -14.95
CA LEU A 23 -26.84 0.32 -15.26
C LEU A 23 -25.39 0.74 -15.65
N ILE A 24 -24.39 0.28 -14.92
CA ILE A 24 -22.98 0.55 -15.22
C ILE A 24 -22.59 -0.10 -16.55
N LYS A 25 -22.96 -1.37 -16.76
CA LYS A 25 -22.72 -2.11 -18.01
C LYS A 25 -23.26 -1.35 -19.21
N ASP A 26 -24.51 -0.89 -19.12
CA ASP A 26 -25.18 -0.22 -20.24
C ASP A 26 -24.51 1.13 -20.53
N TYR A 27 -24.10 1.87 -19.52
CA TYR A 27 -23.33 3.11 -19.67
C TYR A 27 -21.98 2.86 -20.36
N VAL A 28 -21.23 1.84 -19.92
CA VAL A 28 -19.93 1.46 -20.53
C VAL A 28 -20.11 1.12 -22.01
N LYS A 29 -21.17 0.38 -22.37
CA LYS A 29 -21.51 0.07 -23.77
C LYS A 29 -21.89 1.31 -24.56
N GLU A 30 -22.70 2.21 -23.99
CA GLU A 30 -23.09 3.48 -24.60
C GLU A 30 -21.87 4.34 -24.98
N LYS A 31 -20.82 4.32 -24.13
CA LYS A 31 -19.55 5.02 -24.39
C LYS A 31 -18.64 4.26 -25.38
N GLY A 32 -19.08 3.14 -25.94
CA GLY A 32 -18.35 2.37 -26.97
C GLY A 32 -17.32 1.40 -26.42
N HIS A 33 -17.30 1.13 -25.11
CA HIS A 33 -16.38 0.22 -24.45
C HIS A 33 -17.00 -1.16 -24.20
N ILE A 34 -16.21 -2.10 -23.70
CA ILE A 34 -16.59 -3.49 -23.48
C ILE A 34 -16.69 -3.75 -21.98
N PRO A 35 -17.90 -3.89 -21.42
CA PRO A 35 -18.05 -4.33 -20.03
C PRO A 35 -17.87 -5.86 -19.95
N ILE A 36 -17.29 -6.32 -18.83
CA ILE A 36 -17.14 -7.74 -18.48
C ILE A 36 -17.75 -7.91 -17.09
N ILE A 37 -18.91 -8.56 -17.02
CA ILE A 37 -19.64 -8.82 -15.77
C ILE A 37 -19.09 -10.07 -15.09
N ILE A 38 -18.69 -9.92 -13.82
CA ILE A 38 -18.18 -11.01 -12.99
C ILE A 38 -19.10 -11.17 -11.78
N ASP A 39 -19.77 -12.34 -11.69
CA ASP A 39 -20.64 -12.69 -10.56
C ASP A 39 -19.82 -13.33 -9.44
N ALA A 40 -19.59 -12.57 -8.39
CA ALA A 40 -18.95 -13.05 -7.16
C ALA A 40 -19.97 -13.22 -6.00
N GLY A 41 -21.26 -13.40 -6.30
CA GLY A 41 -22.30 -13.70 -5.33
C GLY A 41 -22.22 -15.13 -4.83
N THR A 42 -22.63 -15.35 -3.57
CA THR A 42 -22.68 -16.70 -2.97
C THR A 42 -23.90 -17.50 -3.42
N GLY A 43 -24.89 -16.84 -4.02
CA GLY A 43 -26.18 -17.44 -4.35
C GLY A 43 -27.14 -17.53 -3.16
N TYR A 44 -26.85 -16.81 -2.09
CA TYR A 44 -27.67 -16.77 -0.90
C TYR A 44 -29.03 -16.12 -1.19
N THR A 45 -30.06 -16.94 -1.10
CA THR A 45 -31.47 -16.73 -0.73
C THR A 45 -32.36 -15.72 -1.47
N GLY A 46 -33.66 -16.05 -1.55
CA GLY A 46 -34.80 -15.17 -1.83
C GLY A 46 -34.86 -14.54 -3.22
N TYR A 47 -33.72 -14.31 -3.83
CA TYR A 47 -33.58 -13.82 -5.20
C TYR A 47 -33.35 -14.94 -6.22
N GLN A 48 -33.14 -16.18 -5.80
CA GLN A 48 -32.90 -17.34 -6.68
C GLN A 48 -34.05 -17.63 -7.64
N GLU A 49 -35.27 -17.16 -7.30
CA GLU A 49 -36.44 -17.29 -8.15
C GLU A 49 -36.56 -16.20 -9.23
N LYS A 50 -35.82 -15.07 -9.07
CA LYS A 50 -35.79 -14.05 -10.10
C LYS A 50 -34.93 -14.50 -11.27
N LYS A 51 -35.54 -14.69 -12.42
CA LYS A 51 -34.81 -14.90 -13.68
C LYS A 51 -33.96 -13.66 -13.94
N LEU A 52 -32.63 -13.79 -13.87
CA LEU A 52 -31.70 -12.71 -14.17
C LEU A 52 -31.94 -12.20 -15.61
N PRO A 53 -32.00 -10.88 -15.83
CA PRO A 53 -32.35 -10.31 -17.14
C PRO A 53 -31.29 -10.54 -18.21
N TYR A 54 -30.06 -10.88 -17.79
CA TYR A 54 -28.93 -11.24 -18.65
C TYR A 54 -27.93 -12.10 -17.85
N PRO A 55 -27.16 -12.97 -18.53
CA PRO A 55 -26.10 -13.73 -17.85
C PRO A 55 -24.89 -12.86 -17.56
N PRO A 56 -24.11 -13.16 -16.50
CA PRO A 56 -22.77 -12.63 -16.34
C PRO A 56 -21.84 -13.21 -17.40
N ASP A 57 -20.75 -12.49 -17.73
CA ASP A 57 -19.71 -13.00 -18.63
C ASP A 57 -18.86 -14.07 -17.93
N ILE A 58 -18.66 -13.91 -16.61
CA ILE A 58 -18.02 -14.89 -15.72
C ILE A 58 -18.99 -15.22 -14.59
N SER A 59 -19.40 -16.48 -14.53
CA SER A 59 -20.41 -16.96 -13.58
C SER A 59 -19.83 -17.20 -12.19
N ARG A 60 -20.71 -17.27 -11.18
CA ARG A 60 -20.33 -17.66 -9.82
C ARG A 60 -19.73 -19.08 -9.75
N ASP A 61 -20.14 -19.97 -10.66
CA ASP A 61 -19.57 -21.31 -10.72
C ASP A 61 -18.09 -21.26 -11.09
N GLN A 62 -17.73 -20.46 -12.10
CA GLN A 62 -16.34 -20.24 -12.49
C GLN A 62 -15.54 -19.55 -11.38
N VAL A 63 -16.16 -18.62 -10.65
CA VAL A 63 -15.53 -17.95 -9.50
C VAL A 63 -15.27 -18.93 -8.36
N ALA A 64 -16.23 -19.80 -8.03
CA ALA A 64 -16.05 -20.84 -7.02
C ALA A 64 -15.02 -21.90 -7.45
N GLU A 65 -15.05 -22.31 -8.73
CA GLU A 65 -14.06 -23.25 -9.30
C GLU A 65 -12.61 -22.71 -9.17
N ALA A 66 -12.42 -21.41 -9.31
CA ALA A 66 -11.10 -20.79 -9.15
C ALA A 66 -10.49 -20.99 -7.73
N VAL A 67 -11.30 -21.32 -6.73
CA VAL A 67 -10.84 -21.73 -5.39
C VAL A 67 -10.99 -23.24 -5.15
N GLY A 68 -11.29 -24.02 -6.17
CA GLY A 68 -11.41 -25.48 -6.10
C GLY A 68 -12.71 -25.99 -5.47
N MET A 69 -13.77 -25.17 -5.47
CA MET A 69 -15.06 -25.49 -4.86
C MET A 69 -16.20 -25.25 -5.85
N THR A 70 -17.39 -25.75 -5.51
CA THR A 70 -18.65 -25.37 -6.18
C THR A 70 -19.38 -24.32 -5.32
N PRO A 71 -20.30 -23.50 -5.89
CA PRO A 71 -21.13 -22.61 -5.09
C PRO A 71 -21.90 -23.34 -3.97
N LYS A 72 -22.32 -24.58 -4.23
CA LYS A 72 -23.00 -25.43 -3.25
C LYS A 72 -22.10 -25.80 -2.07
N ASP A 73 -20.83 -26.12 -2.34
CA ASP A 73 -19.87 -26.44 -1.27
C ASP A 73 -19.56 -25.20 -0.43
N ILE A 74 -19.49 -24.02 -1.06
CA ILE A 74 -19.27 -22.75 -0.35
C ILE A 74 -20.46 -22.47 0.56
N LEU A 75 -21.71 -22.55 0.07
CA LEU A 75 -22.91 -22.35 0.88
C LEU A 75 -23.06 -23.39 2.01
N ALA A 76 -22.54 -24.60 1.82
CA ALA A 76 -22.56 -25.63 2.86
C ALA A 76 -21.68 -25.30 4.06
N LEU A 77 -20.79 -24.30 3.98
CA LEU A 77 -20.00 -23.81 5.12
C LEU A 77 -20.87 -23.14 6.19
N ASN A 78 -22.04 -22.63 5.81
CA ASN A 78 -22.98 -21.94 6.68
C ASN A 78 -22.33 -20.84 7.54
N ASP A 79 -21.45 -20.06 6.89
CA ASP A 79 -20.64 -18.98 7.46
C ASP A 79 -20.47 -17.90 6.38
N ASP A 80 -21.33 -16.88 6.42
CA ASP A 80 -21.36 -15.80 5.43
C ASP A 80 -20.00 -15.13 5.22
N GLY A 81 -19.22 -14.98 6.30
CA GLY A 81 -17.89 -14.35 6.23
C GLY A 81 -16.88 -15.21 5.45
N LYS A 82 -16.89 -16.52 5.67
CA LYS A 82 -16.03 -17.44 4.90
C LYS A 82 -16.49 -17.58 3.47
N GLU A 83 -17.79 -17.67 3.24
CA GLU A 83 -18.39 -17.79 1.91
C GLU A 83 -17.99 -16.62 1.03
N ILE A 84 -18.22 -15.39 1.50
CA ILE A 84 -17.88 -14.19 0.75
C ILE A 84 -16.36 -14.00 0.58
N SER A 85 -15.57 -14.42 1.55
CA SER A 85 -14.10 -14.41 1.45
C SER A 85 -13.59 -15.34 0.37
N LEU A 86 -14.14 -16.55 0.25
CA LEU A 86 -13.79 -17.52 -0.80
C LEU A 86 -14.20 -17.00 -2.17
N MET A 87 -15.41 -16.46 -2.33
CA MET A 87 -15.85 -15.84 -3.58
C MET A 87 -14.97 -14.64 -3.97
N GLY A 88 -14.58 -13.81 -2.99
CA GLY A 88 -13.61 -12.72 -3.20
C GLY A 88 -12.24 -13.22 -3.69
N GLN A 89 -11.73 -14.32 -3.11
CA GLN A 89 -10.47 -14.94 -3.54
C GLN A 89 -10.57 -15.51 -4.96
N GLY A 90 -11.68 -16.18 -5.29
CA GLY A 90 -11.92 -16.71 -6.63
C GLY A 90 -11.99 -15.59 -7.67
N ALA A 91 -12.76 -14.54 -7.39
CA ALA A 91 -12.86 -13.36 -8.25
C ALA A 91 -11.50 -12.66 -8.41
N SER A 92 -10.70 -12.55 -7.32
CA SER A 92 -9.34 -11.97 -7.38
C SER A 92 -8.43 -12.74 -8.34
N LYS A 93 -8.42 -14.08 -8.27
CA LYS A 93 -7.62 -14.92 -9.19
C LYS A 93 -8.02 -14.70 -10.64
N ILE A 94 -9.32 -14.70 -10.91
CA ILE A 94 -9.85 -14.51 -12.28
C ILE A 94 -9.50 -13.12 -12.82
N VAL A 95 -9.74 -12.07 -12.03
CA VAL A 95 -9.49 -10.69 -12.48
C VAL A 95 -8.00 -10.44 -12.67
N ARG A 96 -7.14 -11.01 -11.83
CA ARG A 96 -5.69 -10.98 -12.04
C ARG A 96 -5.30 -11.66 -13.36
N ASP A 97 -5.81 -12.85 -13.65
CA ASP A 97 -5.54 -13.57 -14.88
C ASP A 97 -6.00 -12.78 -16.12
N LEU A 98 -7.17 -12.14 -16.05
CA LEU A 98 -7.65 -11.23 -17.09
C LEU A 98 -6.71 -10.04 -17.30
N TYR A 99 -6.19 -9.46 -16.22
CA TYR A 99 -5.23 -8.36 -16.30
C TYR A 99 -3.90 -8.81 -16.93
N GLU A 100 -3.34 -9.92 -16.48
CA GLU A 100 -2.08 -10.47 -16.99
C GLU A 100 -2.14 -10.83 -18.48
N LYS A 101 -3.33 -11.20 -18.96
CA LYS A 101 -3.61 -11.49 -20.38
C LYS A 101 -4.04 -10.27 -21.20
N ASP A 102 -3.95 -9.05 -20.67
CA ASP A 102 -4.42 -7.81 -21.31
C ASP A 102 -5.92 -7.87 -21.74
N GLN A 103 -6.74 -8.53 -20.92
CA GLN A 103 -8.17 -8.69 -21.17
C GLN A 103 -9.03 -7.69 -20.38
N ILE A 104 -8.45 -6.90 -19.48
CA ILE A 104 -9.09 -5.77 -18.81
C ILE A 104 -8.18 -4.54 -18.79
N ASP A 105 -8.79 -3.35 -18.88
CA ASP A 105 -8.15 -2.03 -18.81
C ASP A 105 -8.54 -1.25 -17.56
N ALA A 106 -9.62 -1.67 -16.88
CA ALA A 106 -10.11 -1.05 -15.66
C ALA A 106 -11.04 -1.99 -14.91
N ILE A 107 -11.30 -1.68 -13.63
CA ILE A 107 -12.26 -2.41 -12.79
C ILE A 107 -13.14 -1.45 -12.00
N ILE A 108 -14.44 -1.76 -11.94
CA ILE A 108 -15.39 -1.16 -11.02
C ILE A 108 -16.11 -2.26 -10.25
N SER A 109 -16.27 -2.07 -8.93
CA SER A 109 -17.06 -2.96 -8.09
C SER A 109 -18.17 -2.19 -7.39
N VAL A 110 -19.30 -2.87 -7.16
CA VAL A 110 -20.49 -2.30 -6.52
C VAL A 110 -20.98 -3.21 -5.42
N GLY A 111 -21.23 -2.66 -4.22
CA GLY A 111 -21.81 -3.48 -3.17
C GLY A 111 -22.13 -2.75 -1.86
N GLY A 112 -22.92 -3.45 -1.04
CA GLY A 112 -23.03 -3.20 0.40
C GLY A 112 -21.80 -3.78 1.11
N THR A 113 -21.93 -4.13 2.40
CA THR A 113 -20.81 -4.65 3.21
C THR A 113 -20.12 -5.86 2.55
N MET A 114 -20.90 -6.88 2.17
CA MET A 114 -20.39 -8.11 1.55
C MET A 114 -19.75 -7.85 0.18
N GLY A 115 -20.43 -7.09 -0.69
CA GLY A 115 -19.89 -6.73 -2.01
C GLY A 115 -18.66 -5.83 -1.91
N THR A 116 -18.54 -4.98 -0.89
CA THR A 116 -17.33 -4.19 -0.62
C THR A 116 -16.16 -5.10 -0.24
N THR A 117 -16.38 -6.11 0.59
CA THR A 117 -15.37 -7.12 0.92
C THR A 117 -14.83 -7.82 -0.33
N VAL A 118 -15.70 -8.25 -1.23
CA VAL A 118 -15.30 -8.83 -2.52
C VAL A 118 -14.52 -7.84 -3.36
N GLY A 119 -15.06 -6.63 -3.57
CA GLY A 119 -14.42 -5.61 -4.42
C GLY A 119 -13.02 -5.24 -3.94
N LEU A 120 -12.84 -5.04 -2.63
CA LEU A 120 -11.54 -4.75 -2.03
C LEU A 120 -10.57 -5.94 -2.14
N ALA A 121 -11.05 -7.18 -1.93
CA ALA A 121 -10.25 -8.37 -2.11
C ALA A 121 -9.72 -8.50 -3.54
N VAL A 122 -10.57 -8.25 -4.55
CA VAL A 122 -10.17 -8.27 -5.96
C VAL A 122 -9.17 -7.15 -6.27
N MET A 123 -9.42 -5.93 -5.80
CA MET A 123 -8.56 -4.77 -6.08
C MET A 123 -7.20 -4.86 -5.37
N LYS A 124 -7.13 -5.61 -4.26
CA LYS A 124 -5.90 -5.76 -3.46
C LYS A 124 -4.74 -6.34 -4.27
N ASP A 125 -5.00 -7.26 -5.17
CA ASP A 125 -3.97 -7.97 -5.92
C ASP A 125 -3.66 -7.34 -7.29
N LEU A 126 -4.35 -6.26 -7.64
CA LEU A 126 -4.13 -5.55 -8.90
C LEU A 126 -3.06 -4.45 -8.75
N PRO A 127 -2.24 -4.22 -9.78
CA PRO A 127 -1.14 -3.26 -9.69
C PRO A 127 -1.63 -1.80 -9.66
N VAL A 128 -0.74 -0.92 -9.21
CA VAL A 128 -0.88 0.53 -9.38
C VAL A 128 -0.88 0.86 -10.89
N GLY A 129 -1.67 1.85 -11.29
CA GLY A 129 -1.84 2.26 -12.68
C GLY A 129 -3.02 1.62 -13.41
N LEU A 130 -3.55 0.49 -12.93
CA LEU A 130 -4.84 -0.01 -13.40
C LEU A 130 -5.97 0.77 -12.72
N PRO A 131 -6.86 1.46 -13.46
CA PRO A 131 -8.00 2.17 -12.88
C PRO A 131 -8.92 1.28 -12.05
N LYS A 132 -9.25 1.71 -10.82
CA LYS A 132 -10.06 0.95 -9.86
C LYS A 132 -11.06 1.86 -9.18
N ILE A 133 -12.35 1.49 -9.21
CA ILE A 133 -13.41 2.18 -8.47
C ILE A 133 -14.21 1.17 -7.63
N MET A 134 -14.35 1.46 -6.34
CA MET A 134 -15.27 0.75 -5.45
C MET A 134 -16.45 1.66 -5.10
N VAL A 135 -17.66 1.31 -5.53
CA VAL A 135 -18.91 1.95 -5.11
C VAL A 135 -19.48 1.18 -3.92
N SER A 136 -19.55 1.81 -2.77
CA SER A 136 -19.82 1.14 -1.51
C SER A 136 -20.77 1.93 -0.63
N THR A 137 -21.70 1.23 0.04
CA THR A 137 -22.54 1.83 1.09
C THR A 137 -21.77 2.09 2.38
N ILE A 138 -20.57 1.53 2.52
CA ILE A 138 -19.72 1.63 3.72
C ILE A 138 -18.33 2.24 3.42
N ALA A 139 -18.17 2.95 2.29
CA ALA A 139 -16.85 3.48 1.88
C ALA A 139 -16.16 4.34 2.95
N MET A 140 -16.93 5.08 3.75
CA MET A 140 -16.43 5.94 4.85
C MET A 140 -16.65 5.31 6.23
N SER A 141 -16.95 4.03 6.31
CA SER A 141 -17.11 3.30 7.57
C SER A 141 -15.76 2.88 8.16
N PRO A 142 -15.64 2.77 9.50
CA PRO A 142 -14.48 2.15 10.15
C PRO A 142 -14.23 0.69 9.75
N LEU A 143 -15.18 0.04 9.10
CA LEU A 143 -15.00 -1.31 8.53
C LEU A 143 -14.04 -1.33 7.34
N VAL A 144 -13.85 -0.19 6.67
CA VAL A 144 -12.85 -0.03 5.59
C VAL A 144 -11.59 0.55 6.21
N THR A 145 -10.55 -0.25 6.28
CA THR A 145 -9.33 0.07 7.03
C THR A 145 -8.21 0.58 6.12
N SER A 146 -7.20 1.22 6.72
CA SER A 146 -5.99 1.62 5.99
C SER A 146 -5.28 0.45 5.31
N GLY A 147 -5.46 -0.79 5.80
CA GLY A 147 -4.94 -2.00 5.20
C GLY A 147 -5.50 -2.29 3.80
N ASP A 148 -6.71 -1.80 3.52
CA ASP A 148 -7.38 -1.97 2.23
C ASP A 148 -6.82 -1.05 1.15
N PHE A 149 -6.01 -0.04 1.53
CA PHE A 149 -5.45 0.97 0.64
C PHE A 149 -3.92 0.88 0.47
N ILE A 150 -3.30 -0.18 0.94
CA ILE A 150 -1.84 -0.36 0.77
C ILE A 150 -1.52 -0.48 -0.73
N ALA A 151 -0.65 0.41 -1.21
CA ALA A 151 -0.26 0.52 -2.61
C ALA A 151 -1.46 0.57 -3.59
N LYS A 152 -2.48 1.35 -3.24
CA LYS A 152 -3.69 1.49 -4.05
C LYS A 152 -3.89 2.92 -4.51
N ASP A 153 -4.12 3.05 -5.79
CA ASP A 153 -4.58 4.24 -6.49
C ASP A 153 -6.09 4.14 -6.83
N GLN A 154 -6.85 3.49 -5.94
CA GLN A 154 -8.28 3.26 -6.12
C GLN A 154 -9.13 4.44 -5.67
N VAL A 155 -10.28 4.61 -6.32
CA VAL A 155 -11.31 5.58 -5.95
C VAL A 155 -12.41 4.86 -5.16
N MET A 156 -12.78 5.43 -4.00
CA MET A 156 -13.93 4.99 -3.22
C MET A 156 -15.08 5.95 -3.44
N VAL A 157 -16.24 5.43 -3.82
CA VAL A 157 -17.47 6.21 -3.99
C VAL A 157 -18.45 5.82 -2.91
N GLN A 158 -18.74 6.76 -1.98
CA GLN A 158 -19.76 6.54 -0.95
C GLN A 158 -21.14 6.61 -1.56
N MET A 159 -21.89 5.52 -1.45
CA MET A 159 -23.30 5.49 -1.79
C MET A 159 -24.13 6.18 -0.70
N PRO A 160 -24.96 7.19 -1.03
CA PRO A 160 -25.72 7.93 -0.02
C PRO A 160 -26.96 7.19 0.51
N CYS A 161 -27.35 6.09 -0.12
CA CYS A 161 -28.44 5.22 0.30
C CYS A 161 -28.09 3.76 0.03
N ASP A 162 -28.92 2.83 0.46
CA ASP A 162 -28.67 1.42 0.19
C ASP A 162 -28.85 1.09 -1.31
N LEU A 163 -28.20 0.02 -1.72
CA LEU A 163 -28.25 -0.57 -3.06
C LEU A 163 -29.34 -1.66 -3.08
N TRP A 164 -30.55 -1.24 -3.36
CA TRP A 164 -31.73 -2.09 -3.40
C TRP A 164 -32.55 -1.77 -4.65
N GLY A 165 -32.01 -2.15 -5.81
CA GLY A 165 -32.53 -1.73 -7.11
C GLY A 165 -32.21 -0.27 -7.42
N ILE A 166 -32.70 0.20 -8.58
CA ILE A 166 -32.40 1.56 -9.07
C ILE A 166 -33.46 2.54 -8.63
N ASN A 167 -33.02 3.65 -8.03
CA ASN A 167 -33.85 4.79 -7.66
C ASN A 167 -33.21 6.12 -8.10
N VAL A 168 -33.92 7.22 -7.95
CA VAL A 168 -33.47 8.55 -8.41
C VAL A 168 -32.15 9.01 -7.75
N ILE A 169 -31.86 8.56 -6.53
CA ILE A 169 -30.66 8.95 -5.77
C ILE A 169 -29.48 8.11 -6.22
N ASN A 170 -29.58 6.78 -6.11
CA ASN A 170 -28.46 5.89 -6.40
C ASN A 170 -28.10 5.86 -7.89
N LYS A 171 -29.09 6.03 -8.79
CA LYS A 171 -28.87 6.11 -10.23
C LYS A 171 -27.83 7.15 -10.61
N ASN A 172 -27.93 8.36 -10.05
CA ASN A 172 -26.98 9.44 -10.36
C ASN A 172 -25.57 9.12 -9.88
N THR A 173 -25.45 8.58 -8.64
CA THR A 173 -24.16 8.18 -8.09
C THR A 173 -23.50 7.04 -8.90
N LEU A 174 -24.29 6.05 -9.30
CA LEU A 174 -23.81 4.95 -10.15
C LEU A 174 -23.35 5.42 -11.54
N LEU A 175 -24.10 6.34 -12.17
CA LEU A 175 -23.72 6.92 -13.45
C LEU A 175 -22.46 7.79 -13.34
N ASN A 176 -22.30 8.54 -12.25
CA ASN A 176 -21.07 9.29 -11.99
C ASN A 176 -19.87 8.35 -11.85
N ALA A 177 -20.02 7.24 -11.12
CA ALA A 177 -18.97 6.24 -10.98
C ALA A 177 -18.65 5.54 -12.32
N ALA A 178 -19.69 5.23 -13.12
CA ALA A 178 -19.52 4.66 -14.45
C ALA A 178 -18.79 5.63 -15.40
N GLY A 179 -19.14 6.92 -15.37
CA GLY A 179 -18.43 7.95 -16.11
C GLY A 179 -16.97 8.12 -15.69
N ALA A 180 -16.73 8.07 -14.37
CA ALA A 180 -15.38 8.14 -13.82
C ALA A 180 -14.51 6.96 -14.27
N ILE A 181 -14.98 5.70 -14.16
CA ILE A 181 -14.17 4.53 -14.57
C ILE A 181 -13.90 4.52 -16.08
N VAL A 182 -14.85 4.96 -16.90
CA VAL A 182 -14.64 5.10 -18.35
C VAL A 182 -13.54 6.15 -18.62
N GLY A 183 -13.65 7.34 -18.06
CA GLY A 183 -12.63 8.39 -18.25
C GLY A 183 -11.25 7.98 -17.70
N MET A 184 -11.19 7.29 -16.57
CA MET A 184 -9.95 6.75 -16.03
C MET A 184 -9.34 5.70 -16.97
N ALA A 185 -10.16 4.79 -17.53
CA ALA A 185 -9.70 3.77 -18.47
C ALA A 185 -9.17 4.38 -19.77
N GLU A 186 -9.80 5.44 -20.28
CA GLU A 186 -9.36 6.17 -21.48
C GLU A 186 -8.03 6.89 -21.25
N ALA A 187 -7.85 7.49 -20.06
CA ALA A 187 -6.66 8.25 -19.69
C ALA A 187 -5.47 7.36 -19.26
N ALA A 188 -5.74 6.13 -18.78
CA ALA A 188 -4.72 5.26 -18.23
C ALA A 188 -3.70 4.81 -19.26
N THR A 189 -2.43 4.81 -18.84
CA THR A 189 -1.31 4.23 -19.59
C THR A 189 -0.59 3.21 -18.70
N LYS A 190 -0.03 2.16 -19.31
CA LYS A 190 0.79 1.20 -18.55
C LYS A 190 2.02 1.88 -17.97
N ILE A 191 2.29 1.62 -16.70
CA ILE A 191 3.51 2.08 -16.05
C ILE A 191 4.68 1.26 -16.58
N VAL A 192 5.46 1.84 -17.47
CA VAL A 192 6.69 1.26 -18.00
C VAL A 192 7.82 2.24 -17.73
N PRO A 193 8.74 1.94 -16.79
CA PRO A 193 9.85 2.83 -16.50
C PRO A 193 10.73 3.04 -17.74
N LYS A 194 10.97 4.29 -18.12
CA LYS A 194 11.87 4.66 -19.22
C LYS A 194 13.32 4.86 -18.75
N LYS A 195 13.52 4.98 -17.46
CA LYS A 195 14.81 5.12 -16.77
C LYS A 195 14.85 4.17 -15.58
N PRO A 196 16.04 3.79 -15.10
CA PRO A 196 16.11 3.02 -13.84
C PRO A 196 15.46 3.80 -12.71
N LEU A 197 14.51 3.16 -12.00
CA LEU A 197 13.78 3.76 -10.88
C LEU A 197 14.54 3.56 -9.58
N ILE A 198 14.68 4.63 -8.80
CA ILE A 198 15.21 4.62 -7.44
C ILE A 198 14.11 5.06 -6.48
N ALA A 199 13.88 4.27 -5.43
CA ALA A 199 12.99 4.66 -4.36
C ALA A 199 13.76 5.38 -3.25
N ILE A 200 13.23 6.48 -2.73
CA ILE A 200 13.77 7.17 -1.53
C ILE A 200 12.64 7.27 -0.51
N THR A 201 12.90 6.84 0.73
CA THR A 201 11.97 7.05 1.83
C THR A 201 12.28 8.34 2.58
N THR A 202 11.23 9.08 2.98
CA THR A 202 11.34 10.34 3.73
C THR A 202 10.13 10.56 4.65
N ARG A 203 10.26 11.51 5.57
CA ARG A 203 9.15 12.15 6.31
C ARG A 203 9.34 13.66 6.27
N GLY A 204 8.35 14.43 6.73
CA GLY A 204 8.37 15.89 6.69
C GLY A 204 9.58 16.57 7.37
N HIS A 205 10.24 15.87 8.28
CA HIS A 205 11.40 16.33 9.06
C HIS A 205 12.76 15.94 8.44
N HIS A 206 12.79 15.45 7.19
CA HIS A 206 13.99 14.99 6.52
C HIS A 206 14.25 15.79 5.25
N LYS A 207 15.51 16.21 5.08
CA LYS A 207 15.94 17.06 3.95
C LYS A 207 16.65 16.33 2.84
N HIS A 208 17.12 15.11 3.07
CA HIS A 208 17.95 14.36 2.14
C HIS A 208 17.33 14.18 0.74
N ALA A 209 16.01 13.96 0.65
CA ALA A 209 15.33 13.81 -0.63
C ALA A 209 15.42 15.07 -1.51
N HIS A 210 15.45 16.27 -0.91
CA HIS A 210 15.58 17.53 -1.65
C HIS A 210 16.93 17.68 -2.33
N TYR A 211 17.99 17.09 -1.79
CA TYR A 211 19.34 17.14 -2.36
C TYR A 211 19.59 15.95 -3.29
N ILE A 212 19.22 14.74 -2.87
CA ILE A 212 19.54 13.50 -3.58
C ILE A 212 18.73 13.34 -4.86
N LYS A 213 17.40 13.61 -4.81
CA LYS A 213 16.52 13.42 -5.98
C LYS A 213 17.02 14.17 -7.21
N PRO A 214 17.21 15.50 -7.20
CA PRO A 214 17.66 16.22 -8.41
C PRO A 214 19.04 15.78 -8.87
N ALA A 215 19.94 15.40 -7.96
CA ALA A 215 21.27 14.94 -8.33
C ALA A 215 21.24 13.57 -9.04
N LEU A 216 20.41 12.63 -8.59
CA LEU A 216 20.26 11.34 -9.26
C LEU A 216 19.49 11.47 -10.58
N GLU A 217 18.52 12.35 -10.66
CA GLU A 217 17.81 12.65 -11.92
C GLU A 217 18.75 13.24 -12.97
N ALA A 218 19.69 14.08 -12.56
CA ALA A 218 20.75 14.59 -13.44
C ALA A 218 21.72 13.48 -13.91
N LYS A 219 21.89 12.41 -13.12
CA LYS A 219 22.66 11.21 -13.50
C LYS A 219 21.86 10.24 -14.41
N GLY A 220 20.61 10.54 -14.74
CA GLY A 220 19.78 9.74 -15.66
C GLY A 220 18.85 8.72 -15.00
N TYR A 221 18.71 8.74 -13.69
CA TYR A 221 17.72 7.95 -12.95
C TYR A 221 16.34 8.65 -12.93
N GLU A 222 15.31 7.91 -12.59
CA GLU A 222 14.03 8.46 -12.16
C GLU A 222 13.84 8.16 -10.67
N VAL A 223 13.48 9.18 -9.87
CA VAL A 223 13.44 9.05 -8.41
C VAL A 223 12.03 9.20 -7.88
N VAL A 224 11.53 8.16 -7.25
CA VAL A 224 10.23 8.13 -6.55
C VAL A 224 10.46 8.33 -5.05
N VAL A 225 9.83 9.37 -4.49
CA VAL A 225 9.95 9.69 -3.07
C VAL A 225 8.71 9.18 -2.34
N PHE A 226 8.92 8.36 -1.30
CA PHE A 226 7.87 7.80 -0.46
C PHE A 226 7.81 8.52 0.88
N HIS A 227 6.64 9.01 1.23
CA HIS A 227 6.35 9.54 2.56
C HIS A 227 5.95 8.37 3.47
N VAL A 228 6.89 7.89 4.28
CA VAL A 228 6.70 6.66 5.07
C VAL A 228 6.02 6.94 6.41
N VAL A 229 4.69 6.83 6.40
CA VAL A 229 3.79 7.06 7.54
C VAL A 229 2.78 5.91 7.66
N GLY A 230 3.25 4.76 8.11
CA GLY A 230 2.42 3.59 8.34
C GLY A 230 2.04 2.82 7.06
N ARG A 231 0.93 2.10 7.13
CA ARG A 231 0.53 1.15 6.08
C ARG A 231 0.38 1.79 4.71
N VAL A 232 -0.21 2.97 4.63
CA VAL A 232 -0.39 3.68 3.35
C VAL A 232 0.88 4.34 2.82
N GLY A 233 1.90 4.51 3.65
CA GLY A 233 3.22 5.01 3.29
C GLY A 233 4.24 3.89 3.12
N GLY A 234 4.87 3.44 4.22
CA GLY A 234 5.87 2.39 4.21
C GLY A 234 5.34 1.04 3.76
N GLY A 235 4.08 0.68 4.11
CA GLY A 235 3.44 -0.51 3.58
C GLY A 235 3.28 -0.47 2.06
N SER A 236 2.86 0.67 1.50
CA SER A 236 2.76 0.85 0.04
C SER A 236 4.12 0.82 -0.65
N TYR A 237 5.14 1.42 -0.04
CA TYR A 237 6.52 1.32 -0.50
C TYR A 237 6.96 -0.14 -0.62
N GLU A 238 6.75 -0.95 0.40
CA GLU A 238 7.10 -2.38 0.41
C GLU A 238 6.41 -3.17 -0.70
N VAL A 239 5.11 -2.92 -0.92
CA VAL A 239 4.35 -3.59 -1.99
C VAL A 239 4.86 -3.19 -3.37
N LEU A 240 5.12 -1.89 -3.60
CA LEU A 240 5.62 -1.39 -4.89
C LEU A 240 7.04 -1.88 -5.19
N VAL A 241 7.89 -2.00 -4.17
CA VAL A 241 9.21 -2.61 -4.32
C VAL A 241 9.09 -4.07 -4.78
N ARG A 242 8.16 -4.85 -4.19
CA ARG A 242 7.90 -6.24 -4.60
C ARG A 242 7.32 -6.39 -6.01
N GLN A 243 6.73 -5.34 -6.56
CA GLN A 243 6.30 -5.33 -7.97
C GLN A 243 7.47 -5.26 -8.97
N GLY A 244 8.72 -5.13 -8.50
CA GLY A 244 9.92 -5.21 -9.32
C GLY A 244 10.21 -3.98 -10.18
N LEU A 245 9.60 -2.84 -9.88
CA LEU A 245 9.79 -1.60 -10.64
C LEU A 245 11.12 -0.90 -10.34
N PHE A 246 11.70 -1.12 -9.15
CA PHE A 246 12.88 -0.39 -8.68
C PHE A 246 14.17 -1.12 -8.93
N THR A 247 15.19 -0.37 -9.33
CA THR A 247 16.57 -0.86 -9.53
C THR A 247 17.33 -0.90 -8.21
N ALA A 248 17.09 0.05 -7.32
CA ALA A 248 17.67 0.13 -5.98
C ALA A 248 16.78 0.98 -5.08
N VAL A 249 16.99 0.89 -3.76
CA VAL A 249 16.27 1.68 -2.77
C VAL A 249 17.23 2.41 -1.83
N LEU A 250 16.87 3.65 -1.48
CA LEU A 250 17.48 4.49 -0.45
C LEU A 250 16.46 4.62 0.71
N ASP A 251 16.46 3.63 1.60
CA ASP A 251 15.51 3.51 2.69
C ASP A 251 16.06 4.20 3.96
N PHE A 252 16.01 5.52 3.97
CA PHE A 252 16.65 6.32 4.99
C PHE A 252 15.79 6.56 6.23
N VAL A 253 14.48 6.29 6.16
CA VAL A 253 13.56 6.54 7.27
C VAL A 253 12.84 5.26 7.64
N VAL A 254 13.26 4.66 8.76
CA VAL A 254 12.80 3.35 9.23
C VAL A 254 12.07 3.41 10.58
N GLY A 255 11.77 4.60 11.09
CA GLY A 255 11.07 4.78 12.38
C GLY A 255 9.69 4.12 12.49
N GLU A 256 9.14 3.64 11.37
CA GLU A 256 7.94 2.78 11.35
C GLU A 256 8.15 1.46 12.10
N ILE A 257 9.39 1.01 12.23
CA ILE A 257 9.75 -0.19 13.03
C ILE A 257 9.41 0.03 14.51
N LEU A 258 9.71 1.22 15.06
CA LEU A 258 9.32 1.55 16.45
C LEU A 258 7.80 1.68 16.58
N CYS A 259 7.13 2.23 15.56
CA CYS A 259 5.67 2.29 15.56
C CYS A 259 5.05 0.88 15.54
N GLU A 260 5.62 -0.08 14.82
CA GLU A 260 5.15 -1.47 14.81
C GLU A 260 5.33 -2.14 16.17
N LEU A 261 6.51 -2.00 16.81
CA LEU A 261 6.80 -2.52 18.13
C LEU A 261 5.85 -1.97 19.21
N ASN A 262 5.54 -0.68 19.14
CA ASN A 262 4.69 0.01 20.11
C ASN A 262 3.21 0.08 19.70
N LYS A 263 2.79 -0.57 18.61
CA LYS A 263 1.44 -0.48 18.04
C LYS A 263 1.00 0.97 17.78
N GLY A 264 1.96 1.79 17.39
CA GLY A 264 1.76 3.22 17.12
C GLY A 264 1.05 3.47 15.79
N LEU A 265 0.57 4.71 15.60
CA LEU A 265 -0.20 5.14 14.42
C LEU A 265 0.49 4.83 13.08
N CYS A 266 1.82 5.02 13.03
CA CYS A 266 2.59 4.87 11.80
C CYS A 266 3.19 3.46 11.64
N ALA A 267 2.59 2.42 12.21
CA ALA A 267 2.98 1.04 11.98
C ALA A 267 2.74 0.65 10.51
N ALA A 268 3.79 0.24 9.81
CA ALA A 268 3.73 -0.09 8.37
C ALA A 268 3.41 -1.57 8.12
N GLY A 269 3.35 -2.37 9.16
CA GLY A 269 3.16 -3.80 9.11
C GLY A 269 4.47 -4.59 9.24
N PRO A 270 4.35 -5.90 9.50
CA PRO A 270 5.49 -6.74 9.88
C PRO A 270 6.53 -6.91 8.76
N THR A 271 6.16 -6.69 7.52
CA THR A 271 7.06 -6.87 6.35
C THR A 271 7.83 -5.61 5.95
N ARG A 272 7.75 -4.52 6.74
CA ARG A 272 8.55 -3.31 6.53
C ARG A 272 10.04 -3.62 6.56
N LEU A 273 10.82 -3.09 5.62
CA LEU A 273 12.27 -3.29 5.43
C LEU A 273 12.65 -4.68 4.87
N GLU A 274 11.71 -5.41 4.27
CA GLU A 274 11.99 -6.75 3.70
C GLU A 274 11.92 -6.79 2.16
N GLY A 275 11.09 -5.95 1.53
CA GLY A 275 10.81 -6.05 0.09
C GLY A 275 12.04 -5.96 -0.80
N ALA A 276 12.94 -5.01 -0.56
CA ALA A 276 14.18 -4.88 -1.34
C ALA A 276 15.09 -6.11 -1.19
N GLY A 277 15.18 -6.62 0.04
CA GLY A 277 15.95 -7.84 0.35
C GLY A 277 15.38 -9.07 -0.35
N GLU A 278 14.07 -9.26 -0.36
CA GLU A 278 13.38 -10.35 -1.05
C GLU A 278 13.60 -10.31 -2.57
N MET A 279 13.52 -9.10 -3.14
CA MET A 279 13.73 -8.84 -4.57
C MET A 279 15.20 -8.91 -4.98
N GLY A 280 16.14 -8.98 -4.02
CA GLY A 280 17.57 -9.03 -4.30
C GLY A 280 18.12 -7.75 -4.94
N ILE A 281 17.46 -6.61 -4.78
CA ILE A 281 17.94 -5.32 -5.26
C ILE A 281 18.81 -4.63 -4.19
N PRO A 282 19.78 -3.79 -4.61
CA PRO A 282 20.59 -3.01 -3.68
C PRO A 282 19.74 -2.14 -2.78
N GLN A 283 20.07 -2.13 -1.48
CA GLN A 283 19.41 -1.28 -0.51
C GLN A 283 20.41 -0.53 0.37
N VAL A 284 20.25 0.78 0.43
CA VAL A 284 21.01 1.68 1.31
C VAL A 284 20.05 2.14 2.40
N VAL A 285 20.32 1.76 3.63
CA VAL A 285 19.42 1.96 4.77
C VAL A 285 20.02 2.98 5.73
N SER A 286 19.19 3.83 6.33
CA SER A 286 19.59 4.65 7.47
C SER A 286 18.54 4.56 8.59
N VAL A 287 18.82 5.20 9.71
CA VAL A 287 18.04 5.10 10.96
C VAL A 287 17.14 6.32 11.20
N GLY A 288 16.71 6.97 10.13
CA GLY A 288 15.85 8.16 10.23
C GLY A 288 14.55 7.88 11.01
N SER A 289 14.17 8.84 11.84
CA SER A 289 12.99 8.79 12.73
C SER A 289 12.99 7.65 13.76
N MET A 290 14.16 7.10 14.12
CA MET A 290 14.26 6.13 15.23
C MET A 290 14.26 6.81 16.61
N SER A 291 14.21 8.13 16.69
CA SER A 291 14.15 8.89 17.95
C SER A 291 12.79 8.82 18.65
N ASN A 292 11.73 8.52 17.88
CA ASN A 292 10.34 8.59 18.36
C ASN A 292 9.39 7.70 17.55
N TRP A 293 8.22 7.46 18.12
CA TRP A 293 7.11 6.82 17.45
C TRP A 293 5.81 7.63 17.64
N HIS A 294 4.77 7.39 16.81
CA HIS A 294 3.58 8.25 16.76
C HIS A 294 2.39 7.58 17.43
N TRP A 295 1.63 8.37 18.18
CA TRP A 295 0.43 7.96 18.90
C TRP A 295 -0.77 8.85 18.56
N VAL A 296 -1.97 8.28 18.57
CA VAL A 296 -3.25 8.98 18.48
C VAL A 296 -3.97 8.87 19.81
N GLY A 297 -4.50 9.96 20.29
CA GLY A 297 -5.10 10.11 21.61
C GLY A 297 -4.29 11.03 22.51
N GLY A 298 -4.83 11.37 23.67
CA GLY A 298 -4.16 12.20 24.64
C GLY A 298 -3.03 11.45 25.37
N PRO A 299 -2.13 12.17 26.04
CA PRO A 299 -1.03 11.57 26.80
C PRO A 299 -1.51 10.67 27.96
N GLU A 300 -2.76 10.82 28.38
CA GLU A 300 -3.40 9.96 29.36
C GLU A 300 -3.68 8.52 28.86
N THR A 301 -3.60 8.28 27.55
CA THR A 301 -3.86 6.96 26.95
C THR A 301 -2.61 6.09 26.84
N PHE A 302 -1.43 6.60 27.22
CA PHE A 302 -0.18 5.85 27.33
C PHE A 302 0.53 6.20 28.65
N LEU A 303 1.64 5.52 28.95
CA LEU A 303 2.34 5.64 30.23
C LEU A 303 2.68 7.13 30.54
N PRO A 304 2.22 7.68 31.68
CA PRO A 304 2.30 9.12 31.98
C PRO A 304 3.74 9.67 32.10
N GLU A 305 4.72 8.80 32.29
CA GLU A 305 6.15 9.17 32.46
C GLU A 305 6.89 9.33 31.13
N ARG A 306 6.23 9.08 29.99
CA ARG A 306 6.88 9.18 28.68
C ARG A 306 7.04 10.63 28.25
N GLN A 307 8.24 10.99 27.79
CA GLN A 307 8.46 12.27 27.12
C GLN A 307 7.77 12.24 25.75
N TYR A 308 6.96 13.26 25.45
CA TYR A 308 6.23 13.41 24.20
C TYR A 308 6.26 14.84 23.68
N HIS A 309 5.92 14.99 22.40
CA HIS A 309 5.76 16.27 21.73
C HIS A 309 4.55 16.20 20.79
N TYR A 310 3.73 17.26 20.77
CA TYR A 310 2.62 17.34 19.82
C TYR A 310 3.14 17.64 18.41
N HIS A 311 2.97 16.69 17.50
CA HIS A 311 3.21 16.92 16.08
C HIS A 311 2.13 17.83 15.48
N ASN A 312 0.88 17.57 15.88
CA ASN A 312 -0.31 18.37 15.60
C ASN A 312 -1.37 18.05 16.66
N PRO A 313 -2.55 18.72 16.69
CA PRO A 313 -3.56 18.48 17.72
C PRO A 313 -4.05 17.02 17.86
N LEU A 314 -3.85 16.17 16.85
CA LEU A 314 -4.33 14.80 16.82
C LEU A 314 -3.24 13.74 17.02
N VAL A 315 -1.96 14.13 16.84
CA VAL A 315 -0.84 13.17 16.80
C VAL A 315 0.26 13.60 17.75
N LEU A 316 0.62 12.70 18.65
CA LEU A 316 1.77 12.81 19.53
C LEU A 316 2.99 12.07 18.96
N CYS A 317 4.15 12.66 19.06
CA CYS A 317 5.44 11.97 18.96
C CYS A 317 5.85 11.56 20.37
N VAL A 318 6.14 10.30 20.59
CA VAL A 318 6.58 9.74 21.88
C VAL A 318 8.05 9.38 21.76
N LYS A 319 8.91 9.93 22.62
CA LYS A 319 10.35 9.65 22.61
C LYS A 319 10.64 8.17 22.80
N ALA A 320 11.53 7.62 21.99
CA ALA A 320 12.02 6.26 22.17
C ALA A 320 12.81 6.08 23.45
N THR A 321 12.72 4.92 24.06
CA THR A 321 13.59 4.48 25.17
C THR A 321 14.79 3.72 24.63
N ILE A 322 15.85 3.56 25.45
CA ILE A 322 17.00 2.70 25.10
C ILE A 322 16.53 1.27 24.79
N LYS A 323 15.60 0.75 25.59
CA LYS A 323 15.05 -0.60 25.38
C LYS A 323 14.39 -0.74 24.01
N GLU A 324 13.53 0.20 23.63
CA GLU A 324 12.87 0.21 22.32
C GLU A 324 13.86 0.37 21.15
N LEU A 325 14.93 1.13 21.35
CA LEU A 325 16.00 1.26 20.35
C LEU A 325 16.80 -0.04 20.19
N ILE A 326 17.05 -0.75 21.28
CA ILE A 326 17.68 -2.07 21.24
C ILE A 326 16.78 -3.08 20.48
N GLU A 327 15.51 -3.22 20.88
CA GLU A 327 14.55 -4.11 20.23
C GLU A 327 14.34 -3.74 18.74
N GLY A 328 14.25 -2.45 18.44
CA GLY A 328 14.16 -1.95 17.06
C GLY A 328 15.40 -2.24 16.23
N GLY A 329 16.57 -2.07 16.81
CA GLY A 329 17.87 -2.40 16.18
C GLY A 329 18.04 -3.90 15.91
N GLU A 330 17.62 -4.75 16.84
CA GLU A 330 17.62 -6.21 16.65
C GLU A 330 16.68 -6.61 15.50
N LEU A 331 15.47 -6.05 15.46
CA LEU A 331 14.52 -6.29 14.38
C LEU A 331 15.02 -5.79 13.01
N ILE A 332 15.63 -4.60 12.95
CA ILE A 332 16.26 -4.09 11.73
C ILE A 332 17.36 -5.05 11.27
N ALA A 333 18.25 -5.48 12.17
CA ALA A 333 19.32 -6.41 11.83
C ALA A 333 18.80 -7.76 11.36
N GLU A 334 17.78 -8.32 12.03
CA GLU A 334 17.13 -9.56 11.60
C GLU A 334 16.61 -9.49 10.16
N LYS A 335 15.90 -8.40 9.83
CA LYS A 335 15.33 -8.20 8.50
C LYS A 335 16.40 -8.00 7.43
N LEU A 336 17.39 -7.14 7.68
CA LEU A 336 18.47 -6.89 6.75
C LEU A 336 19.36 -8.12 6.53
N ASN A 337 19.53 -8.96 7.54
CA ASN A 337 20.28 -10.21 7.42
C ASN A 337 19.64 -11.23 6.47
N LYS A 338 18.33 -11.15 6.24
CA LYS A 338 17.60 -12.00 5.28
C LYS A 338 17.75 -11.54 3.82
N ALA A 339 18.31 -10.35 3.60
CA ALA A 339 18.40 -9.77 2.27
C ALA A 339 19.26 -10.62 1.33
N LYS A 340 18.74 -10.84 0.10
CA LYS A 340 19.42 -11.56 -0.99
C LYS A 340 20.34 -10.63 -1.79
N GLY A 341 20.08 -9.33 -1.79
CA GLY A 341 20.86 -8.29 -2.47
C GLY A 341 21.85 -7.60 -1.54
N PRO A 342 22.70 -6.71 -2.08
CA PRO A 342 23.64 -5.94 -1.28
C PRO A 342 22.93 -4.95 -0.36
N VAL A 343 23.43 -4.84 0.86
CA VAL A 343 22.93 -3.93 1.89
C VAL A 343 24.08 -3.07 2.41
N THR A 344 23.84 -1.77 2.53
CA THR A 344 24.73 -0.84 3.23
C THR A 344 23.91 -0.02 4.21
N VAL A 345 24.37 0.10 5.46
CA VAL A 345 23.76 0.93 6.49
C VAL A 345 24.56 2.23 6.61
N LEU A 346 23.91 3.37 6.48
CA LEU A 346 24.48 4.69 6.69
C LEU A 346 24.01 5.20 8.06
N TYR A 347 24.93 5.40 8.99
CA TYR A 347 24.63 5.71 10.37
C TYR A 347 25.06 7.12 10.78
N PRO A 348 24.17 8.12 10.79
CA PRO A 348 24.46 9.47 11.31
C PRO A 348 24.43 9.45 12.84
N LYS A 349 25.54 9.87 13.49
CA LYS A 349 25.75 9.80 14.95
C LYS A 349 25.22 11.01 15.71
N LYS A 350 24.83 12.10 15.04
CA LYS A 350 24.40 13.35 15.68
C LYS A 350 22.89 13.61 15.58
N GLY A 351 22.12 12.57 15.23
CA GLY A 351 20.66 12.61 15.22
C GLY A 351 20.01 12.20 13.90
N TRP A 352 18.75 11.81 14.01
CA TRP A 352 18.01 11.06 13.00
C TRP A 352 16.78 11.77 12.45
N ASP A 353 16.40 12.92 13.03
CA ASP A 353 15.33 13.82 12.56
C ASP A 353 15.41 15.19 13.26
N ASP A 354 14.55 16.15 12.90
CA ASP A 354 14.59 17.51 13.48
C ASP A 354 14.28 17.58 14.97
N PHE A 355 13.64 16.57 15.57
CA PHE A 355 13.42 16.49 17.01
C PHE A 355 14.66 15.97 17.75
N ASP A 356 15.49 15.17 17.06
CA ASP A 356 16.67 14.50 17.59
C ASP A 356 17.96 15.15 17.05
N LYS A 357 18.19 16.37 17.42
CA LYS A 357 19.42 17.13 17.18
C LYS A 357 19.82 17.85 18.46
N GLU A 358 21.04 18.30 18.60
CA GLU A 358 21.49 19.08 19.75
C GLU A 358 20.53 20.25 20.03
N GLY A 359 20.01 20.30 21.27
CA GLY A 359 18.95 21.23 21.69
C GLY A 359 17.54 20.85 21.26
N GLY A 360 17.36 19.76 20.51
CA GLY A 360 16.04 19.24 20.12
C GLY A 360 15.34 18.52 21.26
N VAL A 361 14.00 18.47 21.19
CA VAL A 361 13.13 17.92 22.25
C VAL A 361 13.37 16.43 22.53
N PHE A 362 13.87 15.68 21.56
CA PHE A 362 14.16 14.25 21.70
C PHE A 362 15.64 13.91 21.55
N TYR A 363 16.52 14.92 21.62
CA TYR A 363 17.95 14.67 21.53
C TYR A 363 18.41 13.59 22.52
N PHE A 364 19.08 12.52 22.01
CA PHE A 364 19.31 11.32 22.80
C PHE A 364 20.63 10.61 22.44
N PRO A 365 21.79 11.22 22.78
CA PRO A 365 23.12 10.65 22.46
C PRO A 365 23.33 9.21 22.93
N ASP A 366 22.87 8.86 24.15
CA ASP A 366 22.98 7.48 24.66
C ASP A 366 22.17 6.50 23.82
N GLY A 367 21.02 6.93 23.30
CA GLY A 367 20.22 6.15 22.37
C GLY A 367 20.93 5.94 21.03
N HIS A 368 21.65 6.95 20.54
CA HIS A 368 22.47 6.83 19.32
C HIS A 368 23.55 5.77 19.50
N ILE A 369 24.24 5.77 20.64
CA ILE A 369 25.27 4.77 20.94
C ILE A 369 24.65 3.38 21.04
N ALA A 370 23.57 3.23 21.82
CA ALA A 370 22.93 1.93 22.03
C ALA A 370 22.45 1.28 20.73
N LEU A 371 21.78 2.04 19.82
CA LEU A 371 21.32 1.52 18.54
C LEU A 371 22.50 1.13 17.65
N LEU A 372 23.58 1.93 17.59
CA LEU A 372 24.77 1.60 16.79
C LEU A 372 25.42 0.30 17.26
N GLU A 373 25.59 0.11 18.57
CA GLU A 373 26.17 -1.09 19.14
C GLU A 373 25.34 -2.35 18.82
N VAL A 374 24.03 -2.24 18.92
CA VAL A 374 23.11 -3.34 18.57
C VAL A 374 23.23 -3.70 17.10
N LEU A 375 23.24 -2.71 16.21
CA LEU A 375 23.41 -2.96 14.78
C LEU A 375 24.78 -3.59 14.47
N LYS A 376 25.88 -3.09 15.06
CA LYS A 376 27.22 -3.69 14.92
C LYS A 376 27.29 -5.13 15.40
N LYS A 377 26.60 -5.44 16.48
CA LYS A 377 26.58 -6.79 17.08
C LYS A 377 25.77 -7.78 16.25
N ASN A 378 24.64 -7.36 15.68
CA ASN A 378 23.65 -8.27 15.11
C ASN A 378 23.65 -8.35 13.58
N LEU A 379 24.20 -7.35 12.87
CA LEU A 379 24.32 -7.41 11.42
C LEU A 379 25.43 -8.39 10.99
N LYS A 380 25.14 -9.18 9.96
CA LYS A 380 26.14 -10.08 9.36
C LYS A 380 27.34 -9.31 8.79
N PRO A 381 28.57 -9.86 8.81
CA PRO A 381 29.77 -9.15 8.39
C PRO A 381 29.77 -8.63 6.95
N SER A 382 28.91 -9.18 6.08
CA SER A 382 28.78 -8.71 4.70
C SER A 382 28.00 -7.40 4.57
N ILE A 383 27.29 -6.96 5.61
CA ILE A 383 26.57 -5.69 5.64
C ILE A 383 27.49 -4.62 6.22
N LYS A 384 27.87 -3.65 5.38
CA LYS A 384 28.73 -2.55 5.79
C LYS A 384 27.94 -1.50 6.55
N ILE A 385 28.45 -1.04 7.69
CA ILE A 385 27.97 0.16 8.39
C ILE A 385 28.97 1.28 8.09
N VAL A 386 28.47 2.40 7.55
CA VAL A 386 29.23 3.63 7.33
C VAL A 386 28.77 4.65 8.36
N GLU A 387 29.65 5.04 9.27
CA GLU A 387 29.38 5.99 10.34
C GLU A 387 29.70 7.42 9.91
N PHE A 388 28.79 8.35 10.22
CA PHE A 388 28.93 9.77 9.96
C PHE A 388 28.93 10.55 11.26
N ASP A 389 29.91 11.44 11.44
CA ASP A 389 29.96 12.37 12.57
C ASP A 389 29.13 13.64 12.29
N ASN A 390 27.90 13.45 11.81
CA ASN A 390 26.95 14.50 11.48
C ASN A 390 25.51 14.04 11.72
N HIS A 391 24.56 14.95 11.51
CA HIS A 391 23.12 14.71 11.56
C HIS A 391 22.62 14.23 10.19
N ILE A 392 21.51 13.44 10.13
CA ILE A 392 20.93 12.94 8.89
C ILE A 392 20.49 14.05 7.92
N ASN A 393 20.14 15.23 8.45
CA ASN A 393 19.73 16.39 7.66
C ASN A 393 20.90 17.29 7.23
N ASP A 394 22.13 16.99 7.65
CA ASP A 394 23.30 17.73 7.18
C ASP A 394 23.55 17.43 5.71
N LYS A 395 23.93 18.45 4.96
CA LYS A 395 24.21 18.30 3.52
C LYS A 395 25.28 17.25 3.25
N ALA A 396 26.29 17.12 4.12
CA ALA A 396 27.35 16.14 4.02
C ALA A 396 26.85 14.69 3.94
N PHE A 397 25.74 14.34 4.62
CA PHE A 397 25.11 13.03 4.48
C PHE A 397 24.60 12.79 3.05
N SER A 398 23.89 13.78 2.50
CA SER A 398 23.36 13.70 1.14
C SER A 398 24.47 13.72 0.08
N ASP A 399 25.49 14.55 0.27
CA ASP A 399 26.65 14.65 -0.62
C ASP A 399 27.38 13.29 -0.72
N TYR A 400 27.61 12.63 0.42
CA TYR A 400 28.19 11.29 0.42
C TYR A 400 27.37 10.28 -0.40
N VAL A 401 26.05 10.28 -0.23
CA VAL A 401 25.17 9.39 -1.00
C VAL A 401 25.28 9.68 -2.50
N ILE A 402 25.28 10.96 -2.89
CA ILE A 402 25.34 11.38 -4.30
C ILE A 402 26.71 11.00 -4.93
N GLU A 403 27.79 11.21 -4.20
CA GLU A 403 29.16 10.93 -4.67
C GLU A 403 29.41 9.43 -4.82
N HIS A 404 28.93 8.63 -3.85
CA HIS A 404 29.18 7.19 -3.80
C HIS A 404 28.00 6.35 -4.31
N PHE A 405 26.99 6.96 -4.94
CA PHE A 405 25.74 6.29 -5.31
C PHE A 405 25.97 5.04 -6.15
N ASP A 406 26.80 5.15 -7.20
CA ASP A 406 27.05 4.04 -8.12
C ASP A 406 27.79 2.86 -7.44
N GLU A 407 28.60 3.16 -6.41
CA GLU A 407 29.25 2.13 -5.59
C GLU A 407 28.26 1.48 -4.61
N LEU A 408 27.40 2.29 -4.01
CA LEU A 408 26.40 1.85 -3.01
C LEU A 408 25.34 0.91 -3.62
N ILE A 409 24.99 1.11 -4.90
CA ILE A 409 23.98 0.29 -5.60
C ILE A 409 24.60 -0.80 -6.49
N LYS A 410 25.92 -0.93 -6.53
CA LYS A 410 26.60 -1.94 -7.36
C LYS A 410 26.22 -3.34 -6.87
N LYS A 411 25.66 -4.15 -7.78
CA LYS A 411 25.49 -5.59 -7.53
C LYS A 411 26.89 -6.23 -7.51
N LYS A 412 27.25 -6.88 -6.41
CA LYS A 412 28.47 -7.68 -6.33
C LYS A 412 28.32 -8.98 -7.10
#